data_51d9ce6113757a22eaa8092b02547f8a
#
_entry.id   51d9ce6113757a22eaa8092b02547f8a
#
_cell.length_a   1.000
_cell.length_b   1.000
_cell.length_c   1.000
_cell.angle_alpha   90.00
_cell.angle_beta   90.00
_cell.angle_gamma   90.00
#
_symmetry.space_group_name_H-M   'P 1'
#
loop_
_entity.id
_entity.type
_entity.pdbx_description
1 polymer ?
#
loop_
_entity_poly.entity_id
_entity_poly.type
_entity_poly.pdbx_seq_one_letter_code
_entity_poly.pdbx_strand_id
1 'polypeptide(L)'
;MTGYGKATATYGSKKICAEIKSLNSKALDLSTRIAPLYREKEMEIRTLIAQSLERGKVDFNLWIEEDSAQQGAPVNKAIVESYYAQIKAVSEATGIPEPADWFATLLRMPDVLTRTEVKELGDEEWATALTAVKEAIEKLMDFRRQEGTALEKKFGEKLDNIESLLHSIAPYEHERTEKIRERILESLQKSLGVEYDKNRFEQELIFYIEKLDINEEKQRLTNHLSYFRETMREGHGQGKKLGFIAQEMGREINTTGSKSNHAEMQNIVVKMKDELEQIKEQVLNVM
;
A
#
# COMPACT_ATOMS: atom_id res chain seq x y z
N MET A 1 -2.16 0.71 -1.17
CA MET A 1 -1.30 1.11 -2.33
C MET A 1 -0.13 1.95 -1.87
N THR A 2 1.00 1.81 -2.51
CA THR A 2 2.13 2.74 -2.41
C THR A 2 1.86 3.97 -3.30
N GLY A 3 2.68 4.99 -3.23
CA GLY A 3 2.52 6.16 -4.08
C GLY A 3 3.64 7.16 -3.86
N TYR A 4 3.93 7.92 -4.91
CA TYR A 4 4.94 8.96 -4.93
C TYR A 4 4.48 10.16 -5.75
N GLY A 5 4.67 11.36 -5.21
CA GLY A 5 4.44 12.60 -5.92
C GLY A 5 5.49 13.63 -5.56
N LYS A 6 6.01 14.35 -6.54
CA LYS A 6 6.92 15.47 -6.35
C LYS A 6 6.53 16.59 -7.29
N ALA A 7 6.46 17.80 -6.75
CA ALA A 7 6.23 19.01 -7.53
C ALA A 7 7.15 20.14 -7.07
N THR A 8 7.37 21.08 -7.95
CA THR A 8 8.21 22.24 -7.68
C THR A 8 7.55 23.48 -8.26
N ALA A 9 7.53 24.56 -7.47
CA ALA A 9 7.09 25.87 -7.93
C ALA A 9 8.19 26.91 -7.67
N THR A 10 8.26 27.94 -8.48
CA THR A 10 9.28 29.00 -8.35
C THR A 10 8.62 30.30 -7.91
N TYR A 11 9.15 30.92 -6.87
CA TYR A 11 8.76 32.24 -6.41
C TYR A 11 10.00 33.12 -6.25
N GLY A 12 10.15 34.11 -7.13
CA GLY A 12 11.38 34.91 -7.21
C GLY A 12 12.63 34.02 -7.48
N SER A 13 13.61 34.10 -6.59
CA SER A 13 14.82 33.26 -6.64
C SER A 13 14.71 31.93 -5.88
N LYS A 14 13.57 31.69 -5.25
CA LYS A 14 13.32 30.47 -4.44
C LYS A 14 12.63 29.42 -5.28
N LYS A 15 13.11 28.18 -5.22
CA LYS A 15 12.44 27.01 -5.75
C LYS A 15 11.82 26.24 -4.59
N ILE A 16 10.51 26.19 -4.54
CA ILE A 16 9.73 25.51 -3.51
C ILE A 16 9.49 24.08 -3.97
N CYS A 17 9.89 23.11 -3.18
CA CYS A 17 9.77 21.70 -3.50
C CYS A 17 8.83 21.02 -2.52
N ALA A 18 7.79 20.35 -3.04
CA ALA A 18 6.88 19.51 -2.30
C ALA A 18 7.06 18.05 -2.72
N GLU A 19 7.26 17.15 -1.77
CA GLU A 19 7.39 15.71 -2.00
C GLU A 19 6.47 14.97 -1.05
N ILE A 20 5.72 14.01 -1.58
CA ILE A 20 4.82 13.15 -0.82
C ILE A 20 5.08 11.69 -1.18
N LYS A 21 5.27 10.84 -0.16
CA LYS A 21 5.46 9.40 -0.27
C LYS A 21 4.42 8.70 0.54
N SER A 22 3.88 7.61 0.02
CA SER A 22 2.89 6.82 0.73
C SER A 22 3.22 5.34 0.66
N LEU A 23 3.16 4.66 1.81
CA LEU A 23 3.23 3.21 1.95
C LEU A 23 1.87 2.67 2.36
N ASN A 24 1.65 1.36 2.12
CA ASN A 24 0.40 0.72 2.50
C ASN A 24 0.24 0.68 4.03
N SER A 25 -0.90 1.14 4.52
CA SER A 25 -1.30 1.05 5.95
C SER A 25 -2.81 0.95 6.06
N LYS A 26 -3.31 0.45 7.20
CA LYS A 26 -4.75 0.31 7.49
C LYS A 26 -5.42 1.65 7.80
N ALA A 27 -4.69 2.59 8.38
CA ALA A 27 -5.14 3.94 8.72
C ALA A 27 -4.21 4.98 8.07
N LEU A 28 -4.63 6.23 8.06
CA LEU A 28 -3.79 7.35 7.66
C LEU A 28 -2.83 7.68 8.81
N ASP A 29 -1.53 7.54 8.57
CA ASP A 29 -0.45 7.97 9.45
C ASP A 29 0.40 8.99 8.69
N LEU A 30 0.32 10.27 9.10
CA LEU A 30 0.92 11.39 8.38
C LEU A 30 2.08 11.99 9.16
N SER A 31 3.28 11.88 8.62
CA SER A 31 4.49 12.55 9.05
C SER A 31 4.78 13.73 8.12
N THR A 32 5.08 14.90 8.69
CA THR A 32 5.36 16.12 7.94
C THR A 32 6.72 16.68 8.31
N ARG A 33 7.49 17.08 7.31
CA ARG A 33 8.72 17.88 7.44
C ARG A 33 8.56 19.13 6.61
N ILE A 34 8.42 20.26 7.27
CA ILE A 34 8.08 21.53 6.63
C ILE A 34 9.17 22.56 6.97
N ALA A 35 9.64 23.27 5.96
CA ALA A 35 10.61 24.37 6.15
C ALA A 35 10.06 25.39 7.16
N PRO A 36 10.90 25.97 8.03
CA PRO A 36 10.47 26.89 9.11
C PRO A 36 9.52 28.00 8.65
N LEU A 37 9.74 28.55 7.45
CA LEU A 37 8.92 29.60 6.85
C LEU A 37 7.45 29.18 6.66
N TYR A 38 7.18 27.90 6.33
CA TYR A 38 5.81 27.40 6.07
C TYR A 38 5.21 26.64 7.26
N ARG A 39 5.86 26.65 8.44
CA ARG A 39 5.42 25.87 9.61
C ARG A 39 4.05 26.30 10.11
N GLU A 40 3.71 27.59 10.03
CA GLU A 40 2.38 28.09 10.41
C GLU A 40 1.23 27.51 9.58
N LYS A 41 1.51 27.05 8.36
CA LYS A 41 0.56 26.44 7.43
C LYS A 41 0.48 24.91 7.53
N GLU A 42 1.19 24.32 8.49
CA GLU A 42 1.25 22.84 8.64
C GLU A 42 -0.14 22.20 8.78
N MET A 43 -1.02 22.82 9.58
CA MET A 43 -2.36 22.26 9.81
C MET A 43 -3.22 22.28 8.54
N GLU A 44 -3.08 23.32 7.71
CA GLU A 44 -3.75 23.41 6.41
C GLU A 44 -3.27 22.32 5.45
N ILE A 45 -1.95 22.10 5.38
CA ILE A 45 -1.36 21.04 4.57
C ILE A 45 -1.84 19.66 5.06
N ARG A 46 -1.82 19.40 6.36
CA ARG A 46 -2.31 18.14 6.96
C ARG A 46 -3.77 17.87 6.60
N THR A 47 -4.61 18.91 6.65
CA THR A 47 -6.03 18.80 6.29
C THR A 47 -6.21 18.46 4.81
N LEU A 48 -5.47 19.11 3.91
CA LEU A 48 -5.50 18.82 2.47
C LEU A 48 -5.08 17.39 2.16
N ILE A 49 -4.00 16.91 2.79
CA ILE A 49 -3.52 15.53 2.61
C ILE A 49 -4.55 14.55 3.15
N ALA A 50 -5.12 14.79 4.35
CA ALA A 50 -6.12 13.91 4.95
C ALA A 50 -7.42 13.83 4.16
N GLN A 51 -7.83 14.92 3.52
CA GLN A 51 -9.01 14.94 2.64
C GLN A 51 -8.78 14.20 1.33
N SER A 52 -7.52 14.18 0.85
CA SER A 52 -7.16 13.55 -0.43
C SER A 52 -6.83 12.06 -0.28
N LEU A 53 -6.37 11.62 0.90
CA LEU A 53 -5.87 10.28 1.16
C LEU A 53 -6.62 9.62 2.30
N GLU A 54 -7.37 8.56 1.99
CA GLU A 54 -8.18 7.82 2.99
C GLU A 54 -7.33 7.02 3.98
N ARG A 55 -6.20 6.45 3.51
CA ARG A 55 -5.29 5.62 4.29
C ARG A 55 -3.88 5.59 3.71
N GLY A 56 -2.92 5.15 4.52
CA GLY A 56 -1.52 4.99 4.15
C GLY A 56 -0.61 5.59 5.20
N LYS A 57 0.62 5.09 5.30
CA LYS A 57 1.69 5.79 6.00
C LYS A 57 2.30 6.78 5.02
N VAL A 58 2.10 8.08 5.31
CA VAL A 58 2.43 9.18 4.40
C VAL A 58 3.53 10.03 5.00
N ASP A 59 4.62 10.18 4.26
CA ASP A 59 5.70 11.11 4.56
C ASP A 59 5.61 12.29 3.59
N PHE A 60 5.40 13.49 4.12
CA PHE A 60 5.33 14.73 3.37
C PHE A 60 6.49 15.66 3.72
N ASN A 61 7.19 16.16 2.70
CA ASN A 61 8.28 17.10 2.85
C ASN A 61 8.03 18.36 2.01
N LEU A 62 8.20 19.54 2.63
CA LEU A 62 8.14 20.83 1.97
C LEU A 62 9.42 21.61 2.30
N TRP A 63 10.23 21.91 1.30
CA TRP A 63 11.49 22.64 1.49
C TRP A 63 11.70 23.67 0.39
N ILE A 64 12.65 24.57 0.64
CA ILE A 64 13.04 25.60 -0.28
C ILE A 64 14.48 25.29 -0.74
N GLU A 65 14.68 25.26 -2.06
CA GLU A 65 15.99 25.32 -2.70
C GLU A 65 16.20 26.77 -3.10
N GLU A 66 17.08 27.47 -2.39
CA GLU A 66 17.55 28.80 -2.82
C GLU A 66 18.81 28.59 -3.66
N ASP A 67 18.86 29.26 -4.82
CA ASP A 67 20.09 29.34 -5.60
C ASP A 67 21.04 30.29 -4.85
N SER A 68 21.56 29.81 -3.72
CA SER A 68 22.53 30.56 -2.93
C SER A 68 23.88 30.50 -3.65
N ALA A 69 24.03 31.38 -4.62
CA ALA A 69 25.39 31.79 -5.03
C ALA A 69 26.12 32.19 -3.75
N GLN A 70 26.92 31.28 -3.20
CA GLN A 70 28.07 31.45 -2.32
C GLN A 70 28.17 32.76 -1.48
N GLN A 71 27.09 33.23 -0.88
CA GLN A 71 27.18 34.27 0.13
C GLN A 71 27.44 33.62 1.47
N GLY A 72 28.59 33.88 2.07
CA GLY A 72 28.91 33.50 3.43
C GLY A 72 27.83 33.96 4.41
N ALA A 73 27.73 33.31 5.56
CA ALA A 73 26.77 33.74 6.59
C ALA A 73 26.99 35.22 6.93
N PRO A 74 25.93 36.07 6.87
CA PRO A 74 26.08 37.48 7.19
C PRO A 74 26.44 37.65 8.66
N VAL A 75 27.35 38.61 8.92
CA VAL A 75 27.74 38.95 10.30
C VAL A 75 26.66 39.83 10.92
N ASN A 76 26.09 39.41 12.05
CA ASN A 76 25.15 40.20 12.81
C ASN A 76 25.82 41.35 13.56
N LYS A 77 25.85 42.54 12.96
CA LYS A 77 26.54 43.72 13.46
C LYS A 77 26.07 44.10 14.90
N ALA A 78 24.78 44.04 15.18
CA ALA A 78 24.25 44.41 16.49
C ALA A 78 24.73 43.47 17.61
N ILE A 79 24.83 42.16 17.33
CA ILE A 79 25.37 41.19 18.29
C ILE A 79 26.86 41.35 18.47
N VAL A 80 27.60 41.65 17.40
CA VAL A 80 29.04 41.97 17.47
C VAL A 80 29.30 43.18 18.37
N GLU A 81 28.56 44.29 18.16
CA GLU A 81 28.66 45.51 18.98
C GLU A 81 28.34 45.24 20.46
N SER A 82 27.32 44.43 20.74
CA SER A 82 26.92 44.03 22.09
C SER A 82 28.04 43.22 22.77
N TYR A 83 28.58 42.18 22.10
CA TYR A 83 29.68 41.39 22.70
C TYR A 83 30.96 42.20 22.86
N TYR A 84 31.28 43.08 21.93
CA TYR A 84 32.42 43.98 22.05
C TYR A 84 32.31 44.84 23.32
N ALA A 85 31.16 45.51 23.52
CA ALA A 85 30.95 46.35 24.71
C ALA A 85 31.04 45.54 26.02
N GLN A 86 30.44 44.32 26.05
CA GLN A 86 30.47 43.46 27.24
C GLN A 86 31.88 43.01 27.58
N ILE A 87 32.66 42.52 26.58
CA ILE A 87 34.02 42.03 26.82
C ILE A 87 34.92 43.17 27.33
N LYS A 88 34.77 44.36 26.75
CA LYS A 88 35.52 45.56 27.17
C LYS A 88 35.21 45.92 28.61
N ALA A 89 33.94 45.97 29.03
CA ALA A 89 33.51 46.27 30.39
C ALA A 89 34.03 45.21 31.40
N VAL A 90 34.06 43.94 31.01
CA VAL A 90 34.60 42.85 31.84
C VAL A 90 36.11 43.00 31.98
N SER A 91 36.85 43.34 30.91
CA SER A 91 38.28 43.57 30.93
C SER A 91 38.65 44.71 31.90
N GLU A 92 37.92 45.85 31.81
CA GLU A 92 38.09 47.00 32.69
C GLU A 92 37.81 46.65 34.16
N ALA A 93 36.76 45.87 34.44
CA ALA A 93 36.35 45.53 35.82
C ALA A 93 37.27 44.49 36.46
N THR A 94 37.81 43.55 35.71
CA THR A 94 38.57 42.39 36.22
C THR A 94 40.09 42.47 36.06
N GLY A 95 40.55 43.43 35.24
CA GLY A 95 41.99 43.54 34.87
C GLY A 95 42.48 42.44 33.92
N ILE A 96 41.59 41.62 33.36
CA ILE A 96 41.95 40.68 32.29
C ILE A 96 42.24 41.46 31.02
N PRO A 97 43.38 41.22 30.32
CA PRO A 97 43.72 41.96 29.11
C PRO A 97 42.68 41.71 27.97
N GLU A 98 42.42 42.76 27.19
CA GLU A 98 41.59 42.66 26.01
C GLU A 98 42.16 41.65 25.01
N PRO A 99 41.30 40.96 24.18
CA PRO A 99 41.80 40.04 23.17
C PRO A 99 42.71 40.71 22.14
N ALA A 100 43.85 40.09 21.80
CA ALA A 100 44.73 40.59 20.77
C ALA A 100 44.11 40.59 19.36
N ASP A 101 43.21 39.62 19.10
CA ASP A 101 42.46 39.53 17.85
C ASP A 101 40.92 39.56 18.17
N TRP A 102 40.36 40.76 18.04
CA TRP A 102 38.94 41.00 18.25
C TRP A 102 38.05 40.28 17.26
N PHE A 103 38.46 40.24 15.94
CA PHE A 103 37.61 39.58 14.95
C PHE A 103 37.54 38.06 15.15
N ALA A 104 38.68 37.44 15.43
CA ALA A 104 38.70 36.00 15.72
C ALA A 104 37.89 35.66 16.96
N THR A 105 37.90 36.55 17.98
CA THR A 105 37.12 36.34 19.22
C THR A 105 35.64 36.53 18.98
N LEU A 106 35.22 37.64 18.37
CA LEU A 106 33.82 38.00 18.13
C LEU A 106 33.11 37.06 17.14
N LEU A 107 33.78 36.63 16.05
CA LEU A 107 33.22 35.74 15.08
C LEU A 107 32.96 34.31 15.58
N ARG A 108 33.56 33.95 16.77
CA ARG A 108 33.31 32.66 17.44
C ARG A 108 32.24 32.73 18.49
N MET A 109 31.73 33.95 18.78
CA MET A 109 30.63 34.09 19.76
C MET A 109 29.31 33.58 19.19
N PRO A 110 28.43 33.06 20.04
CA PRO A 110 27.12 32.61 19.64
C PRO A 110 26.36 33.67 18.86
N ASP A 111 25.60 33.23 17.87
CA ASP A 111 24.67 34.05 17.07
C ASP A 111 25.28 35.20 16.23
N VAL A 112 26.61 35.36 16.23
CA VAL A 112 27.29 36.37 15.41
C VAL A 112 27.21 36.07 13.91
N LEU A 113 27.22 34.81 13.54
CA LEU A 113 27.13 34.31 12.15
C LEU A 113 25.75 33.69 11.84
N THR A 114 24.70 34.11 12.51
CA THR A 114 23.36 33.58 12.30
C THR A 114 22.60 34.40 11.27
N ARG A 115 21.89 33.69 10.40
CA ARG A 115 20.88 34.29 9.51
C ARG A 115 19.64 34.69 10.33
N THR A 116 19.59 35.91 10.85
CA THR A 116 18.44 36.44 11.61
C THR A 116 17.45 37.15 10.69
N GLU A 117 17.06 36.55 9.60
CA GLU A 117 15.87 37.02 8.90
C GLU A 117 14.72 36.06 9.23
N VAL A 118 13.88 36.45 10.17
CA VAL A 118 12.51 35.93 10.28
C VAL A 118 11.78 36.52 9.07
N LYS A 119 11.87 35.87 7.93
CA LYS A 119 11.05 36.26 6.76
C LYS A 119 9.61 35.88 7.10
N GLU A 120 8.74 36.86 7.19
CA GLU A 120 7.30 36.63 7.27
C GLU A 120 6.82 36.00 5.94
N LEU A 121 5.93 35.05 6.02
CA LEU A 121 5.36 34.38 4.85
C LEU A 121 4.36 35.29 4.14
N GLY A 122 4.68 35.72 2.92
CA GLY A 122 3.76 36.48 2.08
C GLY A 122 2.66 35.60 1.49
N ASP A 123 1.46 36.17 1.30
CA ASP A 123 0.31 35.44 0.74
C ASP A 123 0.58 34.89 -0.67
N GLU A 124 1.31 35.63 -1.51
CA GLU A 124 1.68 35.18 -2.85
C GLU A 124 2.68 34.01 -2.84
N GLU A 125 3.66 34.06 -1.92
CA GLU A 125 4.61 32.94 -1.72
C GLU A 125 3.88 31.71 -1.23
N TRP A 126 2.93 31.87 -0.29
CA TRP A 126 2.08 30.78 0.17
C TRP A 126 1.21 30.20 -0.94
N ALA A 127 0.55 31.00 -1.75
CA ALA A 127 -0.25 30.54 -2.89
C ALA A 127 0.56 29.70 -3.87
N THR A 128 1.82 30.12 -4.12
CA THR A 128 2.76 29.37 -4.97
C THR A 128 3.18 28.03 -4.32
N ALA A 129 3.49 28.04 -3.03
CA ALA A 129 3.80 26.82 -2.27
C ALA A 129 2.61 25.84 -2.24
N LEU A 130 1.40 26.36 -2.03
CA LEU A 130 0.17 25.56 -2.02
C LEU A 130 -0.09 24.90 -3.38
N THR A 131 0.25 25.57 -4.48
CA THR A 131 0.17 24.97 -5.83
C THR A 131 1.10 23.76 -5.94
N ALA A 132 2.36 23.86 -5.49
CA ALA A 132 3.28 22.74 -5.46
C ALA A 132 2.79 21.58 -4.58
N VAL A 133 2.19 21.89 -3.41
CA VAL A 133 1.59 20.87 -2.53
C VAL A 133 0.46 20.14 -3.24
N LYS A 134 -0.48 20.86 -3.86
CA LYS A 134 -1.61 20.26 -4.60
C LYS A 134 -1.14 19.38 -5.76
N GLU A 135 -0.19 19.86 -6.55
CA GLU A 135 0.38 19.08 -7.66
C GLU A 135 1.10 17.81 -7.18
N ALA A 136 1.82 17.87 -6.05
CA ALA A 136 2.46 16.69 -5.49
C ALA A 136 1.43 15.65 -5.05
N ILE A 137 0.34 16.07 -4.42
CA ILE A 137 -0.79 15.19 -4.04
C ILE A 137 -1.43 14.58 -5.30
N GLU A 138 -1.68 15.39 -6.34
CA GLU A 138 -2.29 14.91 -7.59
C GLU A 138 -1.42 13.85 -8.27
N LYS A 139 -0.11 14.07 -8.37
CA LYS A 139 0.83 13.08 -8.93
C LYS A 139 0.84 11.78 -8.14
N LEU A 140 0.72 11.83 -6.81
CA LEU A 140 0.58 10.63 -5.98
C LEU A 140 -0.74 9.92 -6.28
N MET A 141 -1.84 10.66 -6.45
CA MET A 141 -3.15 10.07 -6.79
C MET A 141 -3.13 9.45 -8.18
N ASP A 142 -2.48 10.08 -9.17
CA ASP A 142 -2.30 9.53 -10.50
C ASP A 142 -1.49 8.23 -10.49
N PHE A 143 -0.41 8.19 -9.70
CA PHE A 143 0.37 6.96 -9.50
C PHE A 143 -0.51 5.83 -8.94
N ARG A 144 -1.34 6.13 -7.93
CA ARG A 144 -2.28 5.16 -7.36
C ARG A 144 -3.32 4.67 -8.37
N ARG A 145 -3.85 5.55 -9.24
CA ARG A 145 -4.79 5.16 -10.31
C ARG A 145 -4.13 4.20 -11.30
N GLN A 146 -2.90 4.48 -11.73
CA GLN A 146 -2.15 3.61 -12.62
C GLN A 146 -1.88 2.23 -11.98
N GLU A 147 -1.47 2.20 -10.71
CA GLU A 147 -1.27 0.95 -9.96
C GLU A 147 -2.60 0.18 -9.82
N GLY A 148 -3.71 0.88 -9.55
CA GLY A 148 -5.05 0.30 -9.46
C GLY A 148 -5.49 -0.36 -10.76
N THR A 149 -5.33 0.30 -11.91
CA THR A 149 -5.64 -0.26 -13.23
C THR A 149 -4.80 -1.50 -13.56
N ALA A 150 -3.51 -1.47 -13.20
CA ALA A 150 -2.64 -2.63 -13.38
C ALA A 150 -3.06 -3.82 -12.50
N LEU A 151 -3.51 -3.57 -11.26
CA LEU A 151 -4.05 -4.59 -10.37
C LEU A 151 -5.38 -5.16 -10.88
N GLU A 152 -6.29 -4.34 -11.35
CA GLU A 152 -7.57 -4.77 -11.93
C GLU A 152 -7.35 -5.75 -13.07
N LYS A 153 -6.43 -5.42 -14.00
CA LYS A 153 -6.07 -6.32 -15.10
C LYS A 153 -5.53 -7.66 -14.58
N LYS A 154 -4.61 -7.62 -13.62
CA LYS A 154 -4.06 -8.86 -13.01
C LYS A 154 -5.13 -9.70 -12.33
N PHE A 155 -6.05 -9.08 -11.60
CA PHE A 155 -7.17 -9.82 -11.00
C PHE A 155 -8.05 -10.45 -12.07
N GLY A 156 -8.38 -9.74 -13.15
CA GLY A 156 -9.12 -10.29 -14.28
C GLY A 156 -8.46 -11.56 -14.82
N GLU A 157 -7.17 -11.51 -15.14
CA GLU A 157 -6.39 -12.65 -15.64
C GLU A 157 -6.43 -13.84 -14.66
N LYS A 158 -6.29 -13.60 -13.35
CA LYS A 158 -6.30 -14.66 -12.33
C LYS A 158 -7.70 -15.28 -12.15
N LEU A 159 -8.75 -14.47 -12.19
CA LEU A 159 -10.13 -14.95 -12.14
C LEU A 159 -10.47 -15.81 -13.35
N ASP A 160 -10.05 -15.39 -14.56
CA ASP A 160 -10.24 -16.15 -15.81
C ASP A 160 -9.48 -17.49 -15.76
N ASN A 161 -8.26 -17.51 -15.18
CA ASN A 161 -7.50 -18.74 -14.97
C ASN A 161 -8.24 -19.69 -14.02
N ILE A 162 -8.74 -19.20 -12.88
CA ILE A 162 -9.51 -20.03 -11.93
C ILE A 162 -10.77 -20.59 -12.60
N GLU A 163 -11.50 -19.78 -13.37
CA GLU A 163 -12.69 -20.20 -14.09
C GLU A 163 -12.38 -21.28 -15.14
N SER A 164 -11.32 -21.09 -15.92
CA SER A 164 -10.84 -22.06 -16.90
C SER A 164 -10.44 -23.39 -16.23
N LEU A 165 -9.71 -23.32 -15.10
CA LEU A 165 -9.35 -24.50 -14.32
C LEU A 165 -10.58 -25.21 -13.77
N LEU A 166 -11.57 -24.46 -13.27
CA LEU A 166 -12.83 -25.02 -12.78
C LEU A 166 -13.56 -25.80 -13.88
N HIS A 167 -13.66 -25.24 -15.08
CA HIS A 167 -14.25 -25.94 -16.24
C HIS A 167 -13.47 -27.18 -16.64
N SER A 168 -12.15 -27.20 -16.48
CA SER A 168 -11.30 -28.36 -16.81
C SER A 168 -11.49 -29.56 -15.88
N ILE A 169 -12.25 -29.44 -14.81
CA ILE A 169 -12.59 -30.55 -13.89
C ILE A 169 -13.61 -31.52 -14.53
N ALA A 170 -14.53 -31.01 -15.36
CA ALA A 170 -15.69 -31.78 -15.87
C ALA A 170 -15.34 -33.16 -16.50
N PRO A 171 -14.29 -33.33 -17.33
CA PRO A 171 -13.96 -34.64 -17.87
C PRO A 171 -13.63 -35.69 -16.81
N TYR A 172 -13.04 -35.26 -15.70
CA TYR A 172 -12.57 -36.16 -14.64
C TYR A 172 -13.66 -36.54 -13.64
N GLU A 173 -14.80 -35.86 -13.63
CA GLU A 173 -15.93 -36.19 -12.74
C GLU A 173 -16.51 -37.55 -13.10
N HIS A 174 -16.68 -37.86 -14.39
CA HIS A 174 -17.16 -39.14 -14.85
C HIS A 174 -16.15 -40.26 -14.55
N GLU A 175 -14.89 -40.07 -14.91
CA GLU A 175 -13.83 -41.04 -14.65
C GLU A 175 -13.70 -41.39 -13.16
N ARG A 176 -13.86 -40.39 -12.30
CA ARG A 176 -13.85 -40.57 -10.83
C ARG A 176 -14.97 -41.50 -10.38
N THR A 177 -16.17 -41.33 -10.91
CA THR A 177 -17.33 -42.15 -10.54
C THR A 177 -17.12 -43.61 -10.91
N GLU A 178 -16.58 -43.88 -12.12
CA GLU A 178 -16.23 -45.25 -12.54
C GLU A 178 -15.15 -45.85 -11.65
N LYS A 179 -14.07 -45.14 -11.35
CA LYS A 179 -13.01 -45.60 -10.43
C LYS A 179 -13.52 -45.91 -9.03
N ILE A 180 -14.47 -45.13 -8.50
CA ILE A 180 -15.11 -45.42 -7.21
C ILE A 180 -15.90 -46.69 -7.29
N ARG A 181 -16.68 -46.89 -8.34
CA ARG A 181 -17.44 -48.11 -8.58
C ARG A 181 -16.55 -49.34 -8.64
N GLU A 182 -15.50 -49.30 -9.42
CA GLU A 182 -14.52 -50.42 -9.55
C GLU A 182 -13.89 -50.73 -8.18
N ARG A 183 -13.42 -49.74 -7.44
CA ARG A 183 -12.81 -49.91 -6.12
C ARG A 183 -13.74 -50.54 -5.09
N ILE A 184 -15.03 -50.11 -5.07
CA ILE A 184 -16.02 -50.72 -4.17
C ILE A 184 -16.28 -52.15 -4.56
N LEU A 185 -16.42 -52.48 -5.86
CA LEU A 185 -16.60 -53.83 -6.36
C LEU A 185 -15.41 -54.73 -5.99
N GLU A 186 -14.19 -54.31 -6.20
CA GLU A 186 -12.99 -55.06 -5.81
C GLU A 186 -12.94 -55.35 -4.30
N SER A 187 -13.31 -54.34 -3.47
CA SER A 187 -13.32 -54.48 -2.02
C SER A 187 -14.37 -55.49 -1.56
N LEU A 188 -15.54 -55.50 -2.17
CA LEU A 188 -16.60 -56.47 -1.90
C LEU A 188 -16.22 -57.86 -2.30
N GLN A 189 -15.61 -58.04 -3.49
CA GLN A 189 -15.14 -59.36 -3.96
C GLN A 189 -14.05 -59.96 -3.06
N LYS A 190 -13.13 -59.11 -2.57
CA LYS A 190 -12.08 -59.56 -1.64
C LYS A 190 -12.58 -59.92 -0.25
N SER A 191 -13.66 -59.28 0.22
CA SER A 191 -14.13 -59.41 1.61
C SER A 191 -15.23 -60.47 1.80
N LEU A 192 -16.11 -60.70 0.80
CA LEU A 192 -17.35 -61.48 0.96
C LEU A 192 -17.43 -62.74 0.07
N GLY A 193 -16.48 -63.04 -0.79
CA GLY A 193 -16.63 -64.14 -1.73
C GLY A 193 -17.58 -63.83 -2.89
N VAL A 194 -18.10 -64.84 -3.58
CA VAL A 194 -18.71 -64.70 -4.93
C VAL A 194 -20.10 -64.05 -4.98
N GLU A 195 -20.84 -63.97 -3.85
CA GLU A 195 -22.18 -63.35 -3.86
C GLU A 195 -22.24 -62.06 -2.98
N TYR A 196 -22.53 -60.94 -3.59
CA TYR A 196 -22.85 -59.70 -2.91
C TYR A 196 -24.25 -59.24 -3.29
N ASP A 197 -24.94 -58.60 -2.32
CA ASP A 197 -26.26 -57.98 -2.54
C ASP A 197 -26.11 -56.76 -3.47
N LYS A 198 -26.62 -56.88 -4.71
CA LYS A 198 -26.58 -55.82 -5.72
C LYS A 198 -27.34 -54.54 -5.26
N ASN A 199 -28.45 -54.68 -4.56
CA ASN A 199 -29.23 -53.55 -4.08
C ASN A 199 -28.47 -52.74 -3.03
N ARG A 200 -27.82 -53.43 -2.11
CA ARG A 200 -26.97 -52.79 -1.12
C ARG A 200 -25.74 -52.11 -1.73
N PHE A 201 -25.13 -52.71 -2.72
CA PHE A 201 -24.05 -52.13 -3.49
C PHE A 201 -24.46 -50.81 -4.17
N GLU A 202 -25.61 -50.78 -4.86
CA GLU A 202 -26.11 -49.60 -5.52
C GLU A 202 -26.47 -48.49 -4.50
N GLN A 203 -27.03 -48.83 -3.35
CA GLN A 203 -27.28 -47.87 -2.27
C GLN A 203 -25.99 -47.24 -1.72
N GLU A 204 -25.00 -48.04 -1.43
CA GLU A 204 -23.67 -47.58 -1.00
C GLU A 204 -23.01 -46.69 -2.07
N LEU A 205 -23.10 -47.09 -3.35
CA LEU A 205 -22.57 -46.32 -4.46
C LEU A 205 -23.23 -44.94 -4.56
N ILE A 206 -24.56 -44.85 -4.46
CA ILE A 206 -25.30 -43.59 -4.46
C ILE A 206 -24.84 -42.71 -3.32
N PHE A 207 -24.72 -43.28 -2.09
CA PHE A 207 -24.24 -42.54 -0.92
C PHE A 207 -22.85 -41.94 -1.13
N TYR A 208 -21.89 -42.69 -1.74
CA TYR A 208 -20.56 -42.20 -2.03
C TYR A 208 -20.56 -41.12 -3.14
N ILE A 209 -21.40 -41.27 -4.18
CA ILE A 209 -21.54 -40.28 -5.25
C ILE A 209 -22.07 -38.97 -4.68
N GLU A 210 -23.14 -39.01 -3.86
CA GLU A 210 -23.68 -37.82 -3.22
C GLU A 210 -22.68 -37.14 -2.27
N LYS A 211 -21.99 -37.92 -1.43
CA LYS A 211 -20.97 -37.42 -0.51
C LYS A 211 -19.80 -36.72 -1.22
N LEU A 212 -19.46 -37.14 -2.42
CA LEU A 212 -18.37 -36.62 -3.23
C LEU A 212 -18.84 -35.64 -4.31
N ASP A 213 -20.13 -35.30 -4.35
CA ASP A 213 -20.65 -34.31 -5.28
C ASP A 213 -20.02 -32.95 -5.03
N ILE A 214 -19.60 -32.27 -6.11
CA ILE A 214 -18.97 -30.97 -6.12
C ILE A 214 -19.76 -29.91 -6.91
N ASN A 215 -20.97 -30.23 -7.32
CA ASN A 215 -21.79 -29.31 -8.13
C ASN A 215 -22.13 -28.03 -7.37
N GLU A 216 -22.42 -28.14 -6.08
CA GLU A 216 -22.66 -26.97 -5.22
C GLU A 216 -21.43 -26.06 -5.12
N GLU A 217 -20.25 -26.63 -4.88
CA GLU A 217 -18.99 -25.90 -4.80
C GLU A 217 -18.65 -25.20 -6.13
N LYS A 218 -18.85 -25.87 -7.25
CA LYS A 218 -18.67 -25.30 -8.60
C LYS A 218 -19.58 -24.11 -8.82
N GLN A 219 -20.87 -24.25 -8.49
CA GLN A 219 -21.85 -23.17 -8.63
C GLN A 219 -21.52 -21.98 -7.72
N ARG A 220 -21.18 -22.23 -6.47
CA ARG A 220 -20.80 -21.19 -5.51
C ARG A 220 -19.52 -20.48 -5.94
N LEU A 221 -18.50 -21.23 -6.38
CA LEU A 221 -17.26 -20.64 -6.86
C LEU A 221 -17.51 -19.75 -8.09
N THR A 222 -18.32 -20.19 -9.03
CA THR A 222 -18.73 -19.40 -10.20
C THR A 222 -19.42 -18.09 -9.78
N ASN A 223 -20.34 -18.17 -8.83
CA ASN A 223 -21.02 -16.99 -8.29
C ASN A 223 -20.04 -16.04 -7.60
N HIS A 224 -19.08 -16.54 -6.83
CA HIS A 224 -18.05 -15.72 -6.18
C HIS A 224 -17.09 -15.05 -7.19
N LEU A 225 -16.72 -15.74 -8.27
CA LEU A 225 -15.93 -15.17 -9.36
C LEU A 225 -16.66 -14.00 -10.02
N SER A 226 -17.95 -14.16 -10.33
CA SER A 226 -18.78 -13.10 -10.88
C SER A 226 -18.92 -11.92 -9.92
N TYR A 227 -19.19 -12.19 -8.64
CA TYR A 227 -19.33 -11.17 -7.61
C TYR A 227 -18.04 -10.42 -7.34
N PHE A 228 -16.88 -11.08 -7.45
CA PHE A 228 -15.58 -10.42 -7.36
C PHE A 228 -15.39 -9.43 -8.52
N ARG A 229 -15.71 -9.84 -9.77
CA ARG A 229 -15.65 -8.97 -10.96
C ARG A 229 -16.60 -7.76 -10.83
N GLU A 230 -17.81 -7.96 -10.34
CA GLU A 230 -18.77 -6.88 -10.08
C GLU A 230 -18.24 -5.90 -9.04
N THR A 231 -17.75 -6.42 -7.91
CA THR A 231 -17.21 -5.61 -6.82
C THR A 231 -16.01 -4.77 -7.27
N MET A 232 -15.14 -5.29 -8.15
CA MET A 232 -14.05 -4.48 -8.73
C MET A 232 -14.55 -3.25 -9.50
N ARG A 233 -15.74 -3.33 -10.10
CA ARG A 233 -16.34 -2.23 -10.89
C ARG A 233 -17.09 -1.20 -10.03
N GLU A 234 -17.41 -1.51 -8.78
CA GLU A 234 -18.16 -0.62 -7.87
C GLU A 234 -17.37 0.63 -7.42
N GLY A 235 -16.05 0.72 -7.69
CA GLY A 235 -15.24 1.88 -7.36
C GLY A 235 -14.41 1.75 -6.09
N HIS A 236 -14.18 2.87 -5.39
CA HIS A 236 -13.24 2.95 -4.27
C HIS A 236 -13.70 2.22 -3.00
N GLY A 237 -12.73 1.84 -2.15
CA GLY A 237 -13.01 1.28 -0.82
C GLY A 237 -13.32 -0.21 -0.79
N GLN A 238 -13.20 -0.93 -1.91
CA GLN A 238 -13.64 -2.33 -2.05
C GLN A 238 -12.65 -3.38 -1.54
N GLY A 239 -11.42 -3.00 -1.16
CA GLY A 239 -10.38 -3.96 -0.78
C GLY A 239 -10.80 -4.95 0.32
N LYS A 240 -11.54 -4.51 1.33
CA LYS A 240 -12.05 -5.39 2.40
C LYS A 240 -13.09 -6.38 1.89
N LYS A 241 -14.03 -5.92 1.05
CA LYS A 241 -15.09 -6.74 0.45
C LYS A 241 -14.49 -7.79 -0.49
N LEU A 242 -13.55 -7.39 -1.36
CA LEU A 242 -12.79 -8.31 -2.23
C LEU A 242 -12.01 -9.35 -1.42
N GLY A 243 -11.43 -8.97 -0.28
CA GLY A 243 -10.77 -9.90 0.63
C GLY A 243 -11.70 -10.97 1.19
N PHE A 244 -12.93 -10.61 1.58
CA PHE A 244 -13.93 -11.57 2.01
C PHE A 244 -14.38 -12.52 0.89
N ILE A 245 -14.62 -11.99 -0.31
CA ILE A 245 -14.99 -12.81 -1.48
C ILE A 245 -13.86 -13.81 -1.78
N ALA A 246 -12.60 -13.38 -1.77
CA ALA A 246 -11.45 -14.26 -1.98
C ALA A 246 -11.33 -15.36 -0.89
N GLN A 247 -11.75 -15.09 0.35
CA GLN A 247 -11.83 -16.11 1.39
C GLN A 247 -12.91 -17.15 1.09
N GLU A 248 -14.11 -16.72 0.68
CA GLU A 248 -15.18 -17.65 0.29
C GLU A 248 -14.80 -18.49 -0.91
N MET A 249 -14.19 -17.89 -1.96
CA MET A 249 -13.60 -18.65 -3.08
C MET A 249 -12.63 -19.73 -2.57
N GLY A 250 -11.79 -19.40 -1.60
CA GLY A 250 -10.86 -20.36 -1.00
C GLY A 250 -11.55 -21.52 -0.27
N ARG A 251 -12.69 -21.27 0.37
CA ARG A 251 -13.52 -22.31 0.98
C ARG A 251 -14.03 -23.28 -0.06
N GLU A 252 -14.63 -22.78 -1.15
CA GLU A 252 -15.18 -23.62 -2.21
C GLU A 252 -14.08 -24.44 -2.93
N ILE A 253 -12.92 -23.84 -3.21
CA ILE A 253 -11.76 -24.56 -3.79
C ILE A 253 -11.25 -25.64 -2.82
N ASN A 254 -11.19 -25.37 -1.52
CA ASN A 254 -10.75 -26.35 -0.52
C ASN A 254 -11.72 -27.52 -0.42
N THR A 255 -13.02 -27.25 -0.39
CA THR A 255 -14.08 -28.27 -0.34
C THR A 255 -14.06 -29.11 -1.61
N THR A 256 -13.93 -28.48 -2.79
CA THR A 256 -13.72 -29.20 -4.06
C THR A 256 -12.53 -30.14 -3.97
N GLY A 257 -11.39 -29.68 -3.41
CA GLY A 257 -10.20 -30.51 -3.22
C GLY A 257 -10.43 -31.68 -2.28
N SER A 258 -11.10 -31.48 -1.15
CA SER A 258 -11.38 -32.57 -0.18
C SER A 258 -12.36 -33.61 -0.72
N LYS A 259 -13.28 -33.24 -1.60
CA LYS A 259 -14.20 -34.15 -2.28
C LYS A 259 -13.61 -34.76 -3.56
N SER A 260 -12.50 -34.22 -4.10
CA SER A 260 -11.85 -34.69 -5.32
C SER A 260 -10.93 -35.89 -5.04
N ASN A 261 -11.45 -37.10 -5.11
CA ASN A 261 -10.67 -38.33 -4.97
C ASN A 261 -10.10 -38.81 -6.32
N HIS A 262 -9.40 -37.89 -7.04
CA HIS A 262 -8.81 -38.11 -8.35
C HIS A 262 -7.55 -37.25 -8.50
N ALA A 263 -6.43 -37.86 -8.98
CA ALA A 263 -5.13 -37.15 -9.01
C ALA A 263 -5.13 -35.88 -9.87
N GLU A 264 -5.73 -35.94 -11.09
CA GLU A 264 -5.77 -34.76 -11.96
C GLU A 264 -6.66 -33.66 -11.41
N MET A 265 -7.78 -34.03 -10.78
CA MET A 265 -8.63 -33.02 -10.11
C MET A 265 -7.87 -32.33 -8.94
N GLN A 266 -7.07 -33.09 -8.18
CA GLN A 266 -6.20 -32.51 -7.14
C GLN A 266 -5.16 -31.55 -7.73
N ASN A 267 -4.53 -31.91 -8.85
CA ASN A 267 -3.59 -31.03 -9.54
C ASN A 267 -4.27 -29.73 -10.00
N ILE A 268 -5.50 -29.79 -10.51
CA ILE A 268 -6.28 -28.60 -10.90
C ILE A 268 -6.59 -27.75 -9.67
N VAL A 269 -7.02 -28.36 -8.57
CA VAL A 269 -7.31 -27.65 -7.31
C VAL A 269 -6.08 -26.92 -6.79
N VAL A 270 -4.89 -27.55 -6.83
CA VAL A 270 -3.64 -26.89 -6.43
C VAL A 270 -3.37 -25.66 -7.29
N LYS A 271 -3.53 -25.75 -8.61
CA LYS A 271 -3.37 -24.60 -9.51
C LYS A 271 -4.38 -23.48 -9.20
N MET A 272 -5.65 -23.82 -8.93
CA MET A 272 -6.65 -22.80 -8.52
C MET A 272 -6.26 -22.12 -7.19
N LYS A 273 -5.70 -22.86 -6.25
CA LYS A 273 -5.20 -22.30 -4.98
C LYS A 273 -4.05 -21.32 -5.20
N ASP A 274 -3.10 -21.66 -6.07
CA ASP A 274 -1.96 -20.79 -6.39
C ASP A 274 -2.42 -19.48 -7.03
N GLU A 275 -3.38 -19.52 -7.97
CA GLU A 275 -3.98 -18.32 -8.57
C GLU A 275 -4.70 -17.48 -7.53
N LEU A 276 -5.46 -18.11 -6.62
CA LEU A 276 -6.20 -17.42 -5.56
C LEU A 276 -5.28 -16.78 -4.51
N GLU A 277 -4.20 -17.43 -4.11
CA GLU A 277 -3.23 -16.83 -3.16
C GLU A 277 -2.61 -15.56 -3.73
N GLN A 278 -2.29 -15.52 -5.03
CA GLN A 278 -1.80 -14.30 -5.68
C GLN A 278 -2.85 -13.17 -5.64
N ILE A 279 -4.15 -13.51 -5.78
CA ILE A 279 -5.23 -12.53 -5.58
C ILE A 279 -5.23 -12.02 -4.14
N LYS A 280 -5.21 -12.91 -3.14
CA LYS A 280 -5.26 -12.56 -1.72
C LYS A 280 -4.11 -11.66 -1.27
N GLU A 281 -2.89 -11.91 -1.75
CA GLU A 281 -1.73 -11.06 -1.47
C GLU A 281 -1.93 -9.64 -2.00
N GLN A 282 -2.49 -9.49 -3.19
CA GLN A 282 -2.66 -8.20 -3.84
C GLN A 282 -3.91 -7.44 -3.37
N VAL A 283 -4.96 -8.12 -2.94
CA VAL A 283 -6.19 -7.49 -2.41
C VAL A 283 -5.90 -6.57 -1.23
N LEU A 284 -4.87 -6.86 -0.43
CA LEU A 284 -4.43 -5.98 0.67
C LEU A 284 -3.95 -4.60 0.19
N ASN A 285 -3.60 -4.48 -1.09
CA ASN A 285 -3.15 -3.23 -1.71
C ASN A 285 -4.28 -2.44 -2.39
N VAL A 286 -5.49 -3.00 -2.50
CA VAL A 286 -6.67 -2.33 -3.10
C VAL A 286 -7.22 -1.29 -2.13
N MET A 287 -7.56 -0.12 -2.64
CA MET A 287 -8.26 0.97 -1.94
C MET A 287 -9.70 1.06 -2.36
#